data_300789692d3dc8820cec97c5b3b0ea55
#
_entry.id   300789692d3dc8820cec97c5b3b0ea55
#
_cell.length_a   1.000
_cell.length_b   1.000
_cell.length_c   1.000
_cell.angle_alpha   90.00
_cell.angle_beta   90.00
_cell.angle_gamma   90.00
#
_symmetry.space_group_name_H-M   'P 1'
#
loop_
_entity.id
_entity.type
_entity.pdbx_description
1 polymer ?
#
loop_
_entity_poly.entity_id
_entity_poly.type
_entity_poly.pdbx_seq_one_letter_code
_entity_poly.pdbx_strand_id
1 'polypeptide(L)'
;PTVKALNLGGGYKVARMPDEQATNLLAIGEPVRLLFEQFAKETGRELTLEIEPGTFLLANACSLVTTVQDVTSTGNEGYRFLKLDAGMTEILRPSLYGAQHPIVLVPEGGQDKFREELDQVVVGHCCESGDLLTPAPGDPEAIMTRKLPRGEIGDFCVIEGAGAYCSSMSAKNYNSFPEAAEVLRKVDGSLAFIRKRQTFDQIIENEVVP
;
A
#
# COMPACT_ATOMS: atom_id res chain seq x y z
N PRO A 1 -0.56 -15.07 -41.22
CA PRO A 1 -0.30 -14.23 -40.03
C PRO A 1 -0.47 -15.06 -38.75
N THR A 2 0.51 -14.98 -37.86
CA THR A 2 0.57 -15.83 -36.65
C THR A 2 0.03 -15.15 -35.39
N VAL A 3 -0.12 -13.80 -35.42
CA VAL A 3 -0.64 -13.01 -34.30
C VAL A 3 -2.13 -13.29 -34.11
N LYS A 4 -2.50 -13.78 -32.91
CA LYS A 4 -3.89 -14.10 -32.51
C LYS A 4 -4.41 -13.23 -31.38
N ALA A 5 -3.52 -12.60 -30.62
CA ALA A 5 -3.88 -11.72 -29.50
C ALA A 5 -3.13 -10.40 -29.58
N LEU A 6 -3.71 -9.37 -29.01
CA LEU A 6 -3.09 -8.07 -28.78
C LEU A 6 -3.20 -7.74 -27.29
N ASN A 7 -2.04 -7.66 -26.64
CA ASN A 7 -1.95 -7.29 -25.25
C ASN A 7 -1.76 -5.76 -25.15
N LEU A 8 -2.65 -5.08 -24.46
CA LEU A 8 -2.61 -3.64 -24.23
C LEU A 8 -1.96 -3.27 -22.88
N GLY A 9 -1.44 -4.26 -22.15
CA GLY A 9 -0.77 -4.05 -20.88
C GLY A 9 -1.70 -3.69 -19.73
N GLY A 10 -1.12 -3.05 -18.72
CA GLY A 10 -1.81 -2.62 -17.50
C GLY A 10 -1.93 -1.10 -17.39
N GLY A 11 -1.66 -0.56 -16.18
CA GLY A 11 -1.66 0.90 -15.92
C GLY A 11 -3.04 1.47 -15.56
N TYR A 12 -4.05 0.64 -15.36
CA TYR A 12 -5.36 1.08 -14.90
C TYR A 12 -5.25 1.67 -13.49
N LYS A 13 -5.59 2.96 -13.35
CA LYS A 13 -5.52 3.68 -12.08
C LYS A 13 -6.64 3.24 -11.14
N VAL A 14 -6.28 3.00 -9.88
CA VAL A 14 -7.22 2.83 -8.77
C VAL A 14 -7.21 4.10 -7.91
N ALA A 15 -8.36 4.54 -7.44
CA ALA A 15 -8.45 5.60 -6.44
C ALA A 15 -8.11 5.01 -5.07
N ARG A 16 -7.00 5.45 -4.46
CA ARG A 16 -6.65 5.16 -3.07
C ARG A 16 -7.10 6.29 -2.15
N MET A 17 -6.76 7.52 -2.51
CA MET A 17 -7.14 8.70 -1.75
C MET A 17 -8.54 9.19 -2.14
N PRO A 18 -9.27 9.87 -1.24
CA PRO A 18 -10.64 10.35 -1.49
C PRO A 18 -10.78 11.32 -2.68
N ASP A 19 -9.73 12.05 -3.00
CA ASP A 19 -9.66 13.01 -4.12
C ASP A 19 -9.20 12.39 -5.44
N GLU A 20 -8.81 11.11 -5.43
CA GLU A 20 -8.38 10.40 -6.63
C GLU A 20 -9.57 9.82 -7.42
N GLN A 21 -9.40 9.72 -8.72
CA GLN A 21 -10.35 9.05 -9.61
C GLN A 21 -9.73 7.79 -10.19
N ALA A 22 -10.50 6.70 -10.13
CA ALA A 22 -10.13 5.44 -10.78
C ALA A 22 -10.34 5.52 -12.29
N THR A 23 -9.65 4.67 -13.03
CA THR A 23 -9.89 4.47 -14.45
C THR A 23 -11.34 4.06 -14.72
N ASN A 24 -12.03 4.80 -15.58
CA ASN A 24 -13.36 4.41 -16.06
C ASN A 24 -13.21 3.35 -17.15
N LEU A 25 -13.40 2.08 -16.77
CA LEU A 25 -13.24 0.94 -17.68
C LEU A 25 -14.22 0.95 -18.85
N LEU A 26 -15.44 1.46 -18.65
CA LEU A 26 -16.42 1.55 -19.75
C LEU A 26 -16.00 2.59 -20.78
N ALA A 27 -15.50 3.75 -20.35
CA ALA A 27 -15.04 4.79 -21.24
C ALA A 27 -13.81 4.37 -22.07
N ILE A 28 -12.97 3.48 -21.55
CA ILE A 28 -11.82 2.93 -22.29
C ILE A 28 -12.22 1.72 -23.13
N GLY A 29 -13.05 0.84 -22.61
CA GLY A 29 -13.42 -0.42 -23.24
C GLY A 29 -14.19 -0.23 -24.53
N GLU A 30 -15.10 0.75 -24.61
CA GLU A 30 -15.91 0.96 -25.81
C GLU A 30 -15.10 1.37 -27.04
N PRO A 31 -14.20 2.36 -26.99
CA PRO A 31 -13.30 2.65 -28.13
C PRO A 31 -12.43 1.46 -28.54
N VAL A 32 -11.91 0.71 -27.55
CA VAL A 32 -11.09 -0.49 -27.82
C VAL A 32 -11.93 -1.54 -28.57
N ARG A 33 -13.15 -1.83 -28.11
CA ARG A 33 -14.08 -2.74 -28.77
C ARG A 33 -14.31 -2.37 -30.23
N LEU A 34 -14.59 -1.08 -30.49
CA LEU A 34 -14.82 -0.57 -31.86
C LEU A 34 -13.60 -0.77 -32.77
N LEU A 35 -12.39 -0.53 -32.25
CA LEU A 35 -11.15 -0.73 -33.01
C LEU A 35 -10.92 -2.20 -33.36
N PHE A 36 -11.19 -3.12 -32.44
CA PHE A 36 -11.10 -4.57 -32.69
C PHE A 36 -12.13 -5.04 -33.73
N GLU A 37 -13.36 -4.53 -33.65
CA GLU A 37 -14.39 -4.81 -34.65
C GLU A 37 -14.05 -4.25 -36.05
N GLN A 38 -13.49 -3.05 -36.09
CA GLN A 38 -13.02 -2.44 -37.36
C GLN A 38 -11.90 -3.28 -37.95
N PHE A 39 -10.90 -3.66 -37.17
CA PHE A 39 -9.81 -4.55 -37.60
C PHE A 39 -10.35 -5.88 -38.18
N ALA A 40 -11.33 -6.48 -37.50
CA ALA A 40 -11.93 -7.72 -37.97
C ALA A 40 -12.64 -7.56 -39.33
N LYS A 41 -13.37 -6.44 -39.53
CA LYS A 41 -14.03 -6.13 -40.80
C LYS A 41 -13.04 -5.90 -41.93
N GLU A 42 -11.95 -5.17 -41.65
CA GLU A 42 -10.96 -4.81 -42.70
C GLU A 42 -10.07 -5.99 -43.09
N THR A 43 -9.77 -6.88 -42.17
CA THR A 43 -8.77 -7.94 -42.41
C THR A 43 -9.36 -9.35 -42.50
N GLY A 44 -10.61 -9.55 -42.14
CA GLY A 44 -11.25 -10.85 -41.99
C GLY A 44 -10.68 -11.68 -40.83
N ARG A 45 -10.01 -11.03 -39.87
CA ARG A 45 -9.33 -11.69 -38.72
C ARG A 45 -9.84 -11.13 -37.40
N GLU A 46 -10.05 -12.01 -36.45
CA GLU A 46 -10.33 -11.64 -35.06
C GLU A 46 -9.06 -11.74 -34.21
N LEU A 47 -8.91 -10.79 -33.29
CA LEU A 47 -7.85 -10.82 -32.27
C LEU A 47 -8.47 -10.93 -30.88
N THR A 48 -7.82 -11.65 -30.00
CA THR A 48 -8.14 -11.68 -28.57
C THR A 48 -7.51 -10.44 -27.92
N LEU A 49 -8.29 -9.71 -27.12
CA LEU A 49 -7.79 -8.66 -26.25
C LEU A 49 -7.21 -9.26 -24.98
N GLU A 50 -6.00 -8.89 -24.64
CA GLU A 50 -5.36 -9.19 -23.37
C GLU A 50 -5.05 -7.89 -22.62
N ILE A 51 -5.21 -7.90 -21.28
CA ILE A 51 -4.90 -6.78 -20.40
C ILE A 51 -4.28 -7.28 -19.10
N GLU A 52 -3.50 -6.44 -18.40
CA GLU A 52 -2.75 -6.78 -17.19
C GLU A 52 -3.06 -5.83 -16.01
N PRO A 53 -4.28 -5.83 -15.48
CA PRO A 53 -4.76 -4.81 -14.53
C PRO A 53 -4.35 -5.08 -13.07
N GLY A 54 -3.07 -5.36 -12.77
CA GLY A 54 -2.58 -5.77 -11.44
C GLY A 54 -3.01 -4.85 -10.29
N THR A 55 -2.57 -3.60 -10.29
CA THR A 55 -2.90 -2.60 -9.25
C THR A 55 -4.41 -2.40 -9.11
N PHE A 56 -5.12 -2.30 -10.22
CA PHE A 56 -6.56 -2.03 -10.24
C PHE A 56 -7.37 -3.11 -9.51
N LEU A 57 -6.94 -4.36 -9.57
CA LEU A 57 -7.64 -5.48 -8.94
C LEU A 57 -7.34 -5.61 -7.45
N LEU A 58 -6.09 -5.33 -7.03
CA LEU A 58 -5.62 -5.74 -5.70
C LEU A 58 -5.33 -4.60 -4.74
N ALA A 59 -5.07 -3.38 -5.21
CA ALA A 59 -4.59 -2.32 -4.34
C ALA A 59 -5.48 -2.10 -3.11
N ASN A 60 -6.79 -1.94 -3.31
CA ASN A 60 -7.74 -1.66 -2.22
C ASN A 60 -8.27 -2.94 -1.53
N ALA A 61 -7.76 -4.11 -1.91
CA ALA A 61 -8.16 -5.37 -1.29
C ALA A 61 -7.40 -5.69 0.00
N CYS A 62 -6.33 -4.96 0.31
CA CYS A 62 -5.49 -5.21 1.49
C CYS A 62 -5.19 -3.92 2.23
N SER A 63 -5.01 -4.06 3.54
CA SER A 63 -4.54 -3.01 4.45
C SER A 63 -3.37 -3.55 5.27
N LEU A 64 -2.42 -2.67 5.61
CA LEU A 64 -1.41 -2.93 6.61
C LEU A 64 -1.96 -2.49 7.97
N VAL A 65 -1.99 -3.39 8.94
CA VAL A 65 -2.38 -3.10 10.32
C VAL A 65 -1.12 -3.11 11.18
N THR A 66 -0.87 -2.03 11.86
CA THR A 66 0.32 -1.78 12.66
C THR A 66 -0.07 -1.06 13.96
N THR A 67 0.86 -0.95 14.91
CA THR A 67 0.63 -0.35 16.22
C THR A 67 1.53 0.87 16.41
N VAL A 68 1.00 1.93 17.01
CA VAL A 68 1.79 3.10 17.42
C VAL A 68 2.66 2.70 18.62
N GLN A 69 3.97 2.68 18.43
CA GLN A 69 4.95 2.28 19.44
C GLN A 69 5.47 3.48 20.26
N ASP A 70 5.55 4.63 19.62
CA ASP A 70 6.06 5.84 20.26
C ASP A 70 5.45 7.09 19.63
N VAL A 71 5.40 8.17 20.40
CA VAL A 71 4.92 9.48 19.96
C VAL A 71 5.91 10.55 20.42
N THR A 72 6.49 11.28 19.48
CA THR A 72 7.44 12.34 19.78
C THR A 72 7.02 13.67 19.15
N SER A 73 7.48 14.77 19.73
CA SER A 73 7.28 16.12 19.19
C SER A 73 8.61 16.84 19.11
N THR A 74 8.80 17.62 18.07
CA THR A 74 9.97 18.50 17.89
C THR A 74 9.70 19.94 18.37
N GLY A 75 8.67 20.12 19.17
CA GLY A 75 8.29 21.42 19.74
C GLY A 75 7.10 22.08 19.03
N ASN A 76 6.76 23.30 19.48
CA ASN A 76 5.55 23.98 19.03
C ASN A 76 5.58 24.37 17.53
N GLU A 77 6.76 24.65 17.00
CA GLU A 77 6.97 24.99 15.57
C GLU A 77 7.38 23.76 14.75
N GLY A 78 7.38 22.58 15.35
CA GLY A 78 7.85 21.36 14.72
C GLY A 78 6.73 20.40 14.39
N TYR A 79 7.09 19.13 14.30
CA TYR A 79 6.18 18.04 13.94
C TYR A 79 5.87 17.16 15.14
N ARG A 80 4.66 16.57 15.13
CA ARG A 80 4.29 15.45 15.98
C ARG A 80 4.40 14.17 15.17
N PHE A 81 5.29 13.26 15.61
CA PHE A 81 5.55 11.99 14.95
C PHE A 81 4.83 10.85 15.66
N LEU A 82 4.13 10.02 14.87
CA LEU A 82 3.65 8.70 15.28
C LEU A 82 4.60 7.67 14.69
N LYS A 83 5.26 6.90 15.56
CA LYS A 83 6.22 5.87 15.16
C LYS A 83 5.55 4.51 15.26
N LEU A 84 5.56 3.77 14.18
CA LEU A 84 4.88 2.49 14.04
C LEU A 84 5.84 1.31 14.21
N ASP A 85 5.31 0.11 14.43
CA ASP A 85 6.04 -1.18 14.38
C ASP A 85 6.08 -1.81 12.97
N ALA A 86 5.81 -1.03 11.96
CA ALA A 86 5.92 -1.38 10.55
C ALA A 86 6.37 -0.15 9.75
N GLY A 87 6.85 -0.34 8.52
CA GLY A 87 7.32 0.75 7.69
C GLY A 87 7.68 0.30 6.29
N MET A 88 8.77 0.80 5.75
CA MET A 88 9.25 0.44 4.42
C MET A 88 9.53 -1.06 4.25
N THR A 89 9.64 -1.80 5.34
CA THR A 89 9.78 -3.27 5.34
C THR A 89 8.48 -3.99 4.97
N GLU A 90 7.32 -3.35 5.07
CA GLU A 90 6.01 -3.88 4.69
C GLU A 90 5.37 -3.09 3.55
N ILE A 91 5.62 -1.77 3.47
CA ILE A 91 5.01 -0.87 2.49
C ILE A 91 6.04 0.15 1.96
N LEU A 92 6.72 -0.19 0.86
CA LEU A 92 7.80 0.63 0.31
C LEU A 92 7.31 1.83 -0.52
N ARG A 93 6.08 1.83 -1.00
CA ARG A 93 5.58 2.83 -1.97
C ARG A 93 5.68 4.29 -1.50
N PRO A 94 5.39 4.64 -0.24
CA PRO A 94 5.63 6.00 0.27
C PRO A 94 7.10 6.41 0.15
N SER A 95 8.02 5.56 0.61
CA SER A 95 9.46 5.80 0.59
C SER A 95 10.08 5.82 -0.82
N LEU A 96 9.51 5.09 -1.78
CA LEU A 96 10.05 4.98 -3.13
C LEU A 96 9.47 6.00 -4.11
N TYR A 97 8.19 6.31 -3.97
CA TYR A 97 7.43 7.09 -4.95
C TYR A 97 6.76 8.34 -4.38
N GLY A 98 6.88 8.61 -3.09
CA GLY A 98 6.01 9.60 -2.43
C GLY A 98 4.53 9.24 -2.56
N ALA A 99 4.22 7.94 -2.63
CA ALA A 99 2.86 7.47 -2.83
C ALA A 99 2.01 7.71 -1.59
N GLN A 100 0.78 8.18 -1.83
CA GLN A 100 -0.17 8.44 -0.76
C GLN A 100 -1.02 7.20 -0.47
N HIS A 101 -1.26 6.95 0.81
CA HIS A 101 -2.15 5.90 1.30
C HIS A 101 -3.10 6.47 2.34
N PRO A 102 -4.38 6.07 2.39
CA PRO A 102 -5.26 6.43 3.49
C PRO A 102 -4.72 5.84 4.80
N ILE A 103 -4.81 6.62 5.87
CA ILE A 103 -4.37 6.23 7.21
C ILE A 103 -5.55 6.41 8.15
N VAL A 104 -5.86 5.36 8.92
CA VAL A 104 -6.91 5.36 9.93
C VAL A 104 -6.30 4.97 11.27
N LEU A 105 -6.50 5.79 12.30
CA LEU A 105 -6.12 5.47 13.67
C LEU A 105 -7.33 4.86 14.40
N VAL A 106 -7.12 3.71 15.02
CA VAL A 106 -8.13 3.00 15.80
C VAL A 106 -7.62 2.92 17.24
N PRO A 107 -8.33 3.55 18.22
CA PRO A 107 -7.91 3.54 19.60
C PRO A 107 -7.76 2.14 20.17
N GLU A 108 -6.78 1.94 21.04
CA GLU A 108 -6.65 0.71 21.81
C GLU A 108 -7.94 0.41 22.59
N GLY A 109 -8.43 -0.83 22.51
CA GLY A 109 -9.67 -1.27 23.14
C GLY A 109 -10.95 -0.96 22.33
N GLY A 110 -10.82 -0.41 21.10
CA GLY A 110 -11.94 -0.28 20.16
C GLY A 110 -13.05 0.69 20.59
N GLN A 111 -12.81 1.54 21.57
CA GLN A 111 -13.80 2.53 21.99
C GLN A 111 -13.70 3.77 21.11
N ASP A 112 -14.83 4.19 20.55
CA ASP A 112 -15.00 5.50 19.89
C ASP A 112 -14.82 6.63 20.94
N LYS A 113 -13.57 6.94 21.25
CA LYS A 113 -13.24 8.13 22.00
C LYS A 113 -13.07 9.25 20.98
N PHE A 114 -13.95 10.23 21.06
CA PHE A 114 -13.71 11.49 20.32
C PHE A 114 -12.34 12.01 20.73
N ARG A 115 -11.44 12.12 19.75
CA ARG A 115 -10.12 12.70 19.92
C ARG A 115 -10.01 13.91 19.00
N GLU A 116 -9.33 14.94 19.47
CA GLU A 116 -8.98 16.10 18.67
C GLU A 116 -8.19 15.68 17.43
N GLU A 117 -8.50 16.24 16.28
CA GLU A 117 -7.69 16.09 15.07
C GLU A 117 -6.45 16.99 15.14
N LEU A 118 -5.29 16.40 14.91
CA LEU A 118 -3.98 17.07 14.89
C LEU A 118 -3.27 16.81 13.56
N ASP A 119 -2.42 17.75 13.20
CA ASP A 119 -1.46 17.55 12.12
C ASP A 119 -0.31 16.68 12.62
N GLN A 120 -0.20 15.47 12.08
CA GLN A 120 0.75 14.45 12.52
C GLN A 120 1.51 13.87 11.33
N VAL A 121 2.73 13.45 11.58
CA VAL A 121 3.60 12.72 10.64
C VAL A 121 3.65 11.28 11.08
N VAL A 122 3.47 10.35 10.15
CA VAL A 122 3.54 8.92 10.43
C VAL A 122 4.84 8.38 9.83
N VAL A 123 5.63 7.71 10.67
CA VAL A 123 6.93 7.13 10.29
C VAL A 123 7.02 5.67 10.70
N GLY A 124 7.82 4.91 9.97
CA GLY A 124 8.08 3.51 10.28
C GLY A 124 9.14 3.31 11.38
N HIS A 125 9.60 2.08 11.46
CA HIS A 125 10.48 1.59 12.53
C HIS A 125 11.97 1.52 12.10
N CYS A 126 12.27 1.77 10.85
CA CYS A 126 13.65 1.68 10.37
C CYS A 126 14.47 2.89 10.80
N CYS A 127 15.76 2.68 11.06
CA CYS A 127 16.74 3.75 11.27
C CYS A 127 17.11 4.39 9.92
N GLU A 128 16.11 4.96 9.25
CA GLU A 128 16.18 5.49 7.90
C GLU A 128 15.22 6.69 7.77
N SER A 129 15.72 7.83 7.32
CA SER A 129 14.90 9.03 7.13
C SER A 129 13.80 8.85 6.07
N GLY A 130 14.06 7.98 5.09
CA GLY A 130 13.10 7.62 4.04
C GLY A 130 11.98 6.68 4.51
N ASP A 131 12.00 6.19 5.76
CA ASP A 131 10.88 5.39 6.32
C ASP A 131 9.71 6.29 6.75
N LEU A 132 9.28 7.12 5.81
CA LEU A 132 8.23 8.13 5.94
C LEU A 132 6.95 7.63 5.28
N LEU A 133 5.89 7.45 6.06
CA LEU A 133 4.59 6.98 5.58
C LEU A 133 3.64 8.10 5.16
N THR A 134 4.00 9.34 5.51
CA THR A 134 3.31 10.57 5.09
C THR A 134 4.25 11.52 4.35
N PRO A 135 4.82 11.08 3.21
CA PRO A 135 5.60 11.97 2.35
C PRO A 135 4.69 12.97 1.64
N ALA A 136 5.25 14.01 1.04
CA ALA A 136 4.53 14.82 0.08
C ALA A 136 4.24 14.01 -1.21
N PRO A 137 3.12 14.29 -1.91
CA PRO A 137 2.77 13.55 -3.12
C PRO A 137 3.87 13.62 -4.19
N GLY A 138 4.42 12.45 -4.55
CA GLY A 138 5.49 12.33 -5.55
C GLY A 138 6.88 12.73 -5.08
N ASP A 139 7.04 13.14 -3.83
CA ASP A 139 8.32 13.49 -3.21
C ASP A 139 8.51 12.67 -1.92
N PRO A 140 9.27 11.55 -1.99
CA PRO A 140 9.44 10.66 -0.84
C PRO A 140 10.25 11.25 0.31
N GLU A 141 11.05 12.30 0.07
CA GLU A 141 11.89 12.93 1.10
C GLU A 141 11.20 14.12 1.80
N ALA A 142 10.16 14.66 1.20
CA ALA A 142 9.44 15.81 1.76
C ALA A 142 8.39 15.37 2.78
N ILE A 143 8.51 15.85 3.99
CA ILE A 143 7.54 15.59 5.07
C ILE A 143 6.24 16.34 4.77
N MET A 144 5.11 15.63 4.88
CA MET A 144 3.79 16.22 4.89
C MET A 144 2.99 15.70 6.08
N THR A 145 2.36 16.62 6.82
CA THR A 145 1.45 16.24 7.90
C THR A 145 0.13 15.69 7.36
N ARG A 146 -0.52 14.85 8.15
CA ARG A 146 -1.90 14.39 7.95
C ARG A 146 -2.76 14.83 9.13
N LYS A 147 -3.95 15.32 8.83
CA LYS A 147 -4.98 15.51 9.84
C LYS A 147 -5.54 14.15 10.25
N LEU A 148 -5.22 13.74 11.46
CA LEU A 148 -5.62 12.46 12.04
C LEU A 148 -6.10 12.70 13.46
N PRO A 149 -7.01 11.87 14.00
CA PRO A 149 -7.28 11.86 15.43
C PRO A 149 -5.96 11.78 16.21
N ARG A 150 -5.84 12.46 17.33
CA ARG A 150 -4.64 12.43 18.17
C ARG A 150 -4.23 10.99 18.45
N GLY A 151 -3.11 10.55 17.85
CA GLY A 151 -2.57 9.22 18.04
C GLY A 151 -1.91 9.06 19.40
N GLU A 152 -2.08 7.91 20.04
CA GLU A 152 -1.49 7.53 21.31
C GLU A 152 -0.76 6.19 21.18
N ILE A 153 0.19 5.94 22.07
CA ILE A 153 0.90 4.67 22.12
C ILE A 153 -0.10 3.55 22.40
N GLY A 154 -0.01 2.45 21.65
CA GLY A 154 -0.94 1.32 21.70
C GLY A 154 -2.09 1.40 20.70
N ASP A 155 -2.35 2.56 20.08
CA ASP A 155 -3.35 2.64 19.02
C ASP A 155 -2.96 1.81 17.81
N PHE A 156 -3.95 1.22 17.13
CA PHE A 156 -3.72 0.65 15.83
C PHE A 156 -3.69 1.74 14.77
N CYS A 157 -2.74 1.62 13.85
CA CYS A 157 -2.67 2.42 12.65
C CYS A 157 -2.92 1.51 11.44
N VAL A 158 -3.99 1.79 10.70
CA VAL A 158 -4.36 1.03 9.51
C VAL A 158 -4.00 1.85 8.28
N ILE A 159 -3.14 1.30 7.42
CA ILE A 159 -2.75 1.89 6.15
C ILE A 159 -3.45 1.13 5.05
N GLU A 160 -4.39 1.80 4.37
CA GLU A 160 -5.24 1.18 3.36
C GLU A 160 -4.59 1.22 1.96
N GLY A 161 -5.19 0.50 1.02
CA GLY A 161 -4.71 0.46 -0.36
C GLY A 161 -3.37 -0.26 -0.53
N ALA A 162 -3.04 -1.19 0.37
CA ALA A 162 -1.74 -1.86 0.46
C ALA A 162 -1.64 -3.19 -0.32
N GLY A 163 -2.63 -3.52 -1.18
CA GLY A 163 -2.70 -4.83 -1.86
C GLY A 163 -1.79 -5.00 -3.07
N ALA A 164 -1.18 -3.94 -3.59
CA ALA A 164 -0.34 -4.03 -4.77
C ALA A 164 0.94 -3.20 -4.62
N TYR A 165 2.07 -3.80 -4.97
CA TYR A 165 3.41 -3.18 -4.93
C TYR A 165 3.80 -2.64 -3.54
N CYS A 166 3.31 -3.28 -2.48
CA CYS A 166 3.64 -2.98 -1.08
C CYS A 166 4.50 -4.11 -0.52
N SER A 167 3.91 -5.14 0.09
CA SER A 167 4.65 -6.26 0.68
C SER A 167 5.60 -6.97 -0.31
N SER A 168 5.22 -7.12 -1.59
CA SER A 168 6.06 -7.79 -2.60
C SER A 168 7.29 -6.98 -3.03
N MET A 169 7.28 -5.66 -2.86
CA MET A 169 8.38 -4.75 -3.22
C MET A 169 9.09 -4.16 -2.00
N SER A 170 8.69 -4.53 -0.79
CA SER A 170 9.21 -3.93 0.44
C SER A 170 10.70 -4.23 0.67
N ALA A 171 11.35 -3.40 1.47
CA ALA A 171 12.73 -3.55 1.90
C ALA A 171 12.85 -4.66 2.96
N LYS A 172 12.56 -5.91 2.54
CA LYS A 172 12.50 -7.06 3.44
C LYS A 172 13.78 -7.26 4.23
N ASN A 173 13.60 -7.50 5.52
CA ASN A 173 14.66 -7.70 6.50
C ASN A 173 15.63 -6.50 6.67
N TYR A 174 15.30 -5.33 6.13
CA TYR A 174 16.07 -4.13 6.43
C TYR A 174 16.06 -3.86 7.94
N ASN A 175 17.19 -3.47 8.50
CA ASN A 175 17.45 -3.37 9.95
C ASN A 175 17.11 -4.66 10.75
N SER A 176 17.14 -5.82 10.08
CA SER A 176 16.82 -7.14 10.66
C SER A 176 15.36 -7.31 11.13
N PHE A 177 14.43 -6.51 10.62
CA PHE A 177 13.02 -6.69 10.91
C PHE A 177 12.45 -7.91 10.18
N PRO A 178 11.77 -8.84 10.89
CA PRO A 178 11.11 -9.99 10.28
C PRO A 178 9.93 -9.58 9.41
N GLU A 179 9.69 -10.29 8.30
CA GLU A 179 8.49 -10.09 7.48
C GLU A 179 7.21 -10.29 8.29
N ALA A 180 6.25 -9.39 8.09
CA ALA A 180 4.95 -9.45 8.75
C ALA A 180 4.13 -10.69 8.33
N ALA A 181 3.24 -11.15 9.22
CA ALA A 181 2.24 -12.14 8.88
C ALA A 181 1.20 -11.57 7.90
N GLU A 182 0.58 -12.45 7.11
CA GLU A 182 -0.59 -12.09 6.30
C GLU A 182 -1.81 -12.91 6.70
N VAL A 183 -2.93 -12.22 6.76
CA VAL A 183 -4.22 -12.81 7.15
C VAL A 183 -5.24 -12.54 6.04
N LEU A 184 -5.91 -13.58 5.61
CA LEU A 184 -7.04 -13.50 4.68
C LEU A 184 -8.34 -13.43 5.47
N ARG A 185 -9.14 -12.39 5.24
CA ARG A 185 -10.55 -12.36 5.65
C ARG A 185 -11.38 -12.99 4.54
N LYS A 186 -12.00 -14.13 4.84
CA LYS A 186 -12.86 -14.86 3.91
C LYS A 186 -14.23 -14.20 3.76
N VAL A 187 -14.99 -14.64 2.75
CA VAL A 187 -16.33 -14.12 2.48
C VAL A 187 -17.30 -14.35 3.66
N ASP A 188 -17.14 -15.44 4.40
CA ASP A 188 -17.91 -15.75 5.60
C ASP A 188 -17.48 -14.94 6.85
N GLY A 189 -16.49 -14.04 6.70
CA GLY A 189 -15.94 -13.23 7.77
C GLY A 189 -14.85 -13.92 8.61
N SER A 190 -14.62 -15.22 8.43
CA SER A 190 -13.56 -15.94 9.13
C SER A 190 -12.18 -15.47 8.68
N LEU A 191 -11.18 -15.60 9.58
CA LEU A 191 -9.79 -15.22 9.33
C LEU A 191 -8.93 -16.47 9.16
N ALA A 192 -7.98 -16.41 8.23
CA ALA A 192 -6.99 -17.46 8.02
C ALA A 192 -5.60 -16.86 7.77
N PHE A 193 -4.58 -17.40 8.43
CA PHE A 193 -3.21 -17.08 8.06
C PHE A 193 -2.90 -17.62 6.66
N ILE A 194 -2.42 -16.76 5.77
CA ILE A 194 -1.90 -17.13 4.45
C ILE A 194 -0.37 -16.99 4.40
N ARG A 195 0.22 -16.22 5.32
CA ARG A 195 1.66 -16.20 5.60
C ARG A 195 1.88 -16.05 7.10
N LYS A 196 2.76 -16.89 7.67
CA LYS A 196 3.22 -16.73 9.06
C LYS A 196 4.24 -15.59 9.14
N ARG A 197 4.34 -14.95 10.30
CA ARG A 197 5.44 -14.01 10.57
C ARG A 197 6.78 -14.74 10.47
N GLN A 198 7.74 -14.12 9.80
CA GLN A 198 9.11 -14.63 9.74
C GLN A 198 9.75 -14.64 11.14
N THR A 199 10.56 -15.65 11.42
CA THR A 199 11.35 -15.72 12.66
C THR A 199 12.76 -15.18 12.44
N PHE A 200 13.45 -14.82 13.53
CA PHE A 200 14.86 -14.42 13.44
C PHE A 200 15.75 -15.53 12.88
N ASP A 201 15.49 -16.79 13.23
CA ASP A 201 16.23 -17.94 12.70
C ASP A 201 16.10 -18.01 11.17
N GLN A 202 14.95 -17.68 10.61
CA GLN A 202 14.75 -17.65 9.15
C GLN A 202 15.49 -16.50 8.46
N ILE A 203 15.75 -15.39 9.16
CA ILE A 203 16.56 -14.30 8.61
C ILE A 203 18.02 -14.74 8.44
N ILE A 204 18.55 -15.48 9.40
CA ILE A 204 19.96 -15.91 9.43
C ILE A 204 20.17 -17.34 8.90
N GLU A 205 19.15 -17.98 8.36
CA GLU A 205 19.17 -19.40 7.94
C GLU A 205 20.32 -19.72 6.97
N ASN A 206 20.70 -18.75 6.14
CA ASN A 206 21.77 -18.91 5.13
C ASN A 206 23.14 -18.41 5.60
N GLU A 207 23.26 -17.93 6.83
CA GLU A 207 24.54 -17.46 7.36
C GLU A 207 25.44 -18.66 7.71
N VAL A 208 26.70 -18.57 7.33
CA VAL A 208 27.72 -19.57 7.62
C VAL A 208 28.74 -18.94 8.54
N VAL A 209 28.86 -19.48 9.75
CA VAL A 209 29.93 -19.07 10.68
C VAL A 209 31.21 -19.79 10.27
N PRO A 210 32.29 -19.07 9.91
CA PRO A 210 33.56 -19.66 9.46
C PRO A 210 34.32 -20.37 10.59
#